data_9547e8a191303a7269acda421bbfbc8f
#
_entry.id   9547e8a191303a7269acda421bbfbc8f
#
_cell.length_a   1.000
_cell.length_b   1.000
_cell.length_c   1.000
_cell.angle_alpha   90.00
_cell.angle_beta   90.00
_cell.angle_gamma   90.00
#
_symmetry.space_group_name_H-M   'P 1'
#
loop_
_entity.id
_entity.type
_entity.pdbx_description
1 polymer ?
#
loop_
_entity_poly.entity_id
_entity_poly.type
_entity_poly.pdbx_seq_one_letter_code
_entity_poly.pdbx_strand_id
1 'polypeptide(L)'
;GPNGAGKSSLLKVLTGEMPPTAGDVYLNSRLLNQWSLLEKAQMLAVLPQHTLLNFSFTADEVVGLGRIPHQTGSAKDVEIVAEALELVDASYLQRRFYTQMSGGEKQRVQLARVLAQIWQPSCLGERFLVLDEPTSAFDLSHQKLTLDIVRQLAQKGVGVVMVVHDPNLAARCADNIVVIDGGVIAAQGSPEVVLTETLIDKVFGVKSIISEHPITKRPLVIT
;
A
#
# COMPACT_ATOMS: atom_id res chain seq x y z
N GLY A 1 -3.48 13.78 -4.53
CA GLY A 1 -3.54 15.17 -4.05
C GLY A 1 -2.18 15.67 -3.56
N PRO A 2 -1.99 17.02 -3.37
CA PRO A 2 -0.72 17.62 -2.98
C PRO A 2 -0.28 17.23 -1.57
N ASN A 3 0.94 17.65 -1.17
CA ASN A 3 1.42 17.47 0.19
C ASN A 3 0.56 18.27 1.17
N GLY A 4 0.29 17.70 2.35
CA GLY A 4 -0.58 18.33 3.35
C GLY A 4 -2.09 18.26 3.07
N ALA A 5 -2.54 17.65 1.98
CA ALA A 5 -3.95 17.54 1.62
C ALA A 5 -4.79 16.65 2.57
N GLY A 6 -4.18 15.94 3.51
CA GLY A 6 -4.89 15.07 4.47
C GLY A 6 -4.88 13.58 4.13
N LYS A 7 -4.09 13.13 3.12
CA LYS A 7 -4.03 11.73 2.68
C LYS A 7 -3.66 10.75 3.81
N SER A 8 -2.55 11.00 4.50
CA SER A 8 -2.10 10.13 5.60
C SER A 8 -3.03 10.19 6.81
N SER A 9 -3.70 11.33 7.06
CA SER A 9 -4.74 11.42 8.09
C SER A 9 -5.94 10.55 7.75
N LEU A 10 -6.38 10.54 6.49
CA LEU A 10 -7.43 9.65 6.02
C LEU A 10 -7.01 8.18 6.18
N LEU A 11 -5.78 7.82 5.80
CA LEU A 11 -5.30 6.44 6.00
C LEU A 11 -5.35 6.04 7.48
N LYS A 12 -4.91 6.90 8.40
CA LYS A 12 -4.96 6.61 9.85
C LYS A 12 -6.38 6.39 10.36
N VAL A 13 -7.36 7.10 9.80
CA VAL A 13 -8.78 6.87 10.12
C VAL A 13 -9.25 5.53 9.54
N LEU A 14 -8.94 5.24 8.28
CA LEU A 14 -9.33 3.99 7.62
C LEU A 14 -8.71 2.75 8.28
N THR A 15 -7.51 2.87 8.86
CA THR A 15 -6.81 1.77 9.54
C THR A 15 -7.17 1.66 11.03
N GLY A 16 -7.90 2.66 11.56
CA GLY A 16 -8.28 2.71 12.97
C GLY A 16 -7.18 3.16 13.92
N GLU A 17 -6.09 3.74 13.39
CA GLU A 17 -5.05 4.39 14.20
C GLU A 17 -5.56 5.71 14.81
N MET A 18 -6.54 6.33 14.15
CA MET A 18 -7.19 7.56 14.59
C MET A 18 -8.70 7.41 14.47
N PRO A 19 -9.50 7.78 15.50
CA PRO A 19 -10.94 7.77 15.39
C PRO A 19 -11.43 8.86 14.42
N PRO A 20 -12.50 8.62 13.63
CA PRO A 20 -13.12 9.67 12.84
C PRO A 20 -13.80 10.70 13.77
N THR A 21 -13.74 11.98 13.39
CA THR A 21 -14.48 13.06 14.10
C THR A 21 -15.99 12.96 13.82
N ALA A 22 -16.36 12.49 12.64
CA ALA A 22 -17.72 12.24 12.23
C ALA A 22 -17.76 11.11 11.19
N GLY A 23 -18.89 10.41 11.08
CA GLY A 23 -19.04 9.25 10.21
C GLY A 23 -18.45 7.98 10.80
N ASP A 24 -18.51 6.90 10.03
CA ASP A 24 -18.10 5.56 10.43
C ASP A 24 -17.17 4.93 9.42
N VAL A 25 -16.30 4.04 9.89
CA VAL A 25 -15.45 3.21 9.04
C VAL A 25 -15.90 1.74 9.16
N TYR A 26 -16.06 1.10 8.03
CA TYR A 26 -16.47 -0.30 7.96
C TYR A 26 -15.34 -1.15 7.34
N LEU A 27 -15.12 -2.33 7.91
CA LEU A 27 -14.29 -3.39 7.38
C LEU A 27 -15.18 -4.63 7.22
N ASN A 28 -15.30 -5.17 6.00
CA ASN A 28 -16.18 -6.30 5.72
C ASN A 28 -17.62 -6.09 6.25
N SER A 29 -18.22 -4.93 5.96
CA SER A 29 -19.59 -4.56 6.36
C SER A 29 -19.85 -4.47 7.87
N ARG A 30 -18.81 -4.57 8.70
CA ARG A 30 -18.87 -4.41 10.16
C ARG A 30 -18.08 -3.17 10.57
N LEU A 31 -18.56 -2.40 11.56
CA LEU A 31 -17.84 -1.24 12.08
C LEU A 31 -16.42 -1.60 12.50
N LEU A 32 -15.44 -0.79 12.08
CA LEU A 32 -14.02 -1.07 12.31
C LEU A 32 -13.68 -1.21 13.82
N ASN A 33 -14.32 -0.43 14.66
CA ASN A 33 -14.12 -0.47 16.11
C ASN A 33 -14.75 -1.68 16.82
N GLN A 34 -15.59 -2.46 16.12
CA GLN A 34 -16.16 -3.70 16.65
C GLN A 34 -15.27 -4.93 16.42
N TRP A 35 -14.24 -4.80 15.58
CA TRP A 35 -13.24 -5.84 15.38
C TRP A 35 -12.18 -5.76 16.48
N SER A 36 -11.78 -6.90 17.02
CA SER A 36 -10.61 -6.97 17.90
C SER A 36 -9.34 -6.61 17.12
N LEU A 37 -8.27 -6.24 17.82
CA LEU A 37 -6.98 -5.94 17.19
C LEU A 37 -6.44 -7.14 16.40
N LEU A 38 -6.62 -8.35 16.94
CA LEU A 38 -6.17 -9.59 16.31
C LEU A 38 -6.94 -9.87 15.02
N GLU A 39 -8.28 -9.78 15.05
CA GLU A 39 -9.10 -9.99 13.87
C GLU A 39 -8.77 -8.97 12.76
N LYS A 40 -8.61 -7.69 13.12
CA LYS A 40 -8.17 -6.66 12.18
C LYS A 40 -6.82 -7.00 11.56
N ALA A 41 -5.85 -7.39 12.38
CA ALA A 41 -4.51 -7.72 11.91
C ALA A 41 -4.46 -8.94 10.97
N GLN A 42 -5.45 -9.83 11.02
CA GLN A 42 -5.57 -10.95 10.07
C GLN A 42 -6.14 -10.54 8.70
N MET A 43 -6.76 -9.39 8.59
CA MET A 43 -7.42 -8.94 7.37
C MET A 43 -6.86 -7.64 6.81
N LEU A 44 -6.30 -6.78 7.65
CA LEU A 44 -5.85 -5.43 7.29
C LEU A 44 -4.36 -5.27 7.57
N ALA A 45 -3.56 -5.21 6.52
CA ALA A 45 -2.14 -4.90 6.62
C ALA A 45 -1.85 -3.46 6.18
N VAL A 46 -0.95 -2.79 6.90
CA VAL A 46 -0.62 -1.39 6.69
C VAL A 46 0.89 -1.22 6.54
N LEU A 47 1.30 -0.62 5.43
CA LEU A 47 2.67 -0.15 5.20
C LEU A 47 2.69 1.37 5.33
N PRO A 48 3.13 1.94 6.46
CA PRO A 48 3.26 3.38 6.61
C PRO A 48 4.47 3.92 5.82
N GLN A 49 4.47 5.22 5.54
CA GLN A 49 5.54 5.89 4.80
C GLN A 49 6.91 5.72 5.46
N HIS A 50 6.96 5.77 6.79
CA HIS A 50 8.19 5.59 7.57
C HIS A 50 7.99 4.51 8.63
N THR A 51 8.89 3.54 8.65
CA THR A 51 8.95 2.52 9.70
C THR A 51 10.32 2.58 10.37
N LEU A 52 10.34 3.02 11.61
CA LEU A 52 11.56 3.05 12.41
C LEU A 52 11.68 1.71 13.18
N LEU A 53 12.54 0.83 12.70
CA LEU A 53 12.97 -0.36 13.45
C LEU A 53 14.46 -0.18 13.76
N ASN A 54 14.77 0.07 15.04
CA ASN A 54 16.14 0.30 15.52
C ASN A 54 16.70 -0.93 16.25
N PHE A 55 16.06 -2.08 16.09
CA PHE A 55 16.50 -3.35 16.69
C PHE A 55 17.31 -4.16 15.69
N SER A 56 18.23 -5.01 16.21
CA SER A 56 19.10 -5.87 15.42
C SER A 56 18.36 -7.16 14.97
N PHE A 57 17.23 -6.99 14.28
CA PHE A 57 16.51 -8.08 13.62
C PHE A 57 17.10 -8.34 12.24
N THR A 58 17.11 -9.59 11.82
CA THR A 58 17.36 -9.98 10.43
C THR A 58 16.12 -9.76 9.54
N ALA A 59 16.26 -9.80 8.21
CA ALA A 59 15.11 -9.58 7.33
C ALA A 59 14.00 -10.62 7.54
N ASP A 60 14.35 -11.89 7.70
CA ASP A 60 13.37 -12.95 7.97
C ASP A 60 12.64 -12.74 9.31
N GLU A 61 13.33 -12.28 10.35
CA GLU A 61 12.70 -11.92 11.63
C GLU A 61 11.73 -10.74 11.46
N VAL A 62 12.11 -9.69 10.71
CA VAL A 62 11.22 -8.55 10.42
C VAL A 62 9.98 -9.01 9.65
N VAL A 63 10.14 -9.82 8.61
CA VAL A 63 9.00 -10.34 7.83
C VAL A 63 8.14 -11.26 8.70
N GLY A 64 8.76 -12.05 9.56
CA GLY A 64 8.10 -12.92 10.54
C GLY A 64 7.17 -12.19 11.51
N LEU A 65 7.42 -10.89 11.80
CA LEU A 65 6.47 -10.06 12.58
C LEU A 65 5.09 -10.00 11.94
N GLY A 66 5.00 -10.09 10.60
CA GLY A 66 3.73 -10.17 9.88
C GLY A 66 2.92 -11.43 10.20
N ARG A 67 3.56 -12.49 10.74
CA ARG A 67 2.88 -13.74 11.08
C ARG A 67 2.31 -13.78 12.52
N ILE A 68 2.65 -12.79 13.36
CA ILE A 68 2.18 -12.74 14.76
C ILE A 68 0.65 -12.91 14.90
N PRO A 69 -0.21 -12.33 14.04
CA PRO A 69 -1.66 -12.49 14.16
C PRO A 69 -2.17 -13.90 13.84
N HIS A 70 -1.33 -14.79 13.32
CA HIS A 70 -1.72 -16.09 12.82
C HIS A 70 -1.26 -17.24 13.72
N GLN A 71 -1.96 -18.37 13.66
CA GLN A 71 -1.64 -19.60 14.39
C GLN A 71 -1.40 -20.74 13.40
N THR A 72 -0.59 -20.50 12.38
CA THR A 72 -0.34 -21.44 11.28
C THR A 72 0.78 -22.44 11.58
N GLY A 73 1.53 -22.21 12.66
CA GLY A 73 2.68 -23.03 13.06
C GLY A 73 3.99 -22.58 12.44
N SER A 74 5.10 -22.79 13.15
CA SER A 74 6.41 -22.25 12.79
C SER A 74 6.93 -22.69 11.41
N ALA A 75 6.68 -23.93 11.01
CA ALA A 75 7.13 -24.42 9.70
C ALA A 75 6.44 -23.69 8.53
N LYS A 76 5.12 -23.48 8.61
CA LYS A 76 4.38 -22.75 7.58
C LYS A 76 4.70 -21.27 7.58
N ASP A 77 4.94 -20.68 8.74
CA ASP A 77 5.33 -19.29 8.84
C ASP A 77 6.73 -19.04 8.24
N VAL A 78 7.68 -19.96 8.42
CA VAL A 78 9.01 -19.89 7.77
C VAL A 78 8.87 -19.96 6.24
N GLU A 79 8.03 -20.84 5.71
CA GLU A 79 7.74 -20.94 4.27
C GLU A 79 7.18 -19.62 3.72
N ILE A 80 6.13 -19.07 4.38
CA ILE A 80 5.51 -17.80 3.97
C ILE A 80 6.51 -16.63 4.01
N VAL A 81 7.37 -16.57 5.03
CA VAL A 81 8.41 -15.55 5.13
C VAL A 81 9.37 -15.62 3.96
N ALA A 82 9.83 -16.82 3.58
CA ALA A 82 10.72 -17.03 2.45
C ALA A 82 10.06 -16.63 1.13
N GLU A 83 8.82 -17.08 0.89
CA GLU A 83 8.02 -16.74 -0.30
C GLU A 83 7.76 -15.22 -0.40
N ALA A 84 7.47 -14.56 0.74
CA ALA A 84 7.26 -13.12 0.77
C ALA A 84 8.53 -12.32 0.45
N LEU A 85 9.70 -12.77 0.92
CA LEU A 85 10.99 -12.18 0.58
C LEU A 85 11.32 -12.38 -0.90
N GLU A 86 11.03 -13.55 -1.46
CA GLU A 86 11.23 -13.84 -2.88
C GLU A 86 10.34 -12.94 -3.74
N LEU A 87 9.08 -12.78 -3.39
CA LEU A 87 8.12 -11.97 -4.14
C LEU A 87 8.57 -10.51 -4.30
N VAL A 88 9.28 -9.96 -3.32
CA VAL A 88 9.78 -8.57 -3.34
C VAL A 88 11.25 -8.46 -3.79
N ASP A 89 11.83 -9.53 -4.35
CA ASP A 89 13.25 -9.60 -4.75
C ASP A 89 14.21 -9.25 -3.59
N ALA A 90 13.98 -9.87 -2.43
CA ALA A 90 14.75 -9.63 -1.21
C ALA A 90 15.27 -10.90 -0.54
N SER A 91 15.24 -12.08 -1.20
CA SER A 91 15.70 -13.35 -0.64
C SER A 91 17.17 -13.31 -0.20
N TYR A 92 18.01 -12.56 -0.92
CA TYR A 92 19.44 -12.39 -0.59
C TYR A 92 19.69 -11.62 0.71
N LEU A 93 18.66 -10.94 1.24
CA LEU A 93 18.70 -10.19 2.51
C LEU A 93 18.32 -11.03 3.72
N GLN A 94 17.81 -12.24 3.54
CA GLN A 94 17.12 -13.04 4.55
C GLN A 94 17.83 -13.02 5.92
N ARG A 95 19.15 -13.26 5.95
CA ARG A 95 19.97 -13.31 7.16
C ARG A 95 20.69 -11.99 7.50
N ARG A 96 20.50 -10.94 6.70
CA ARG A 96 21.13 -9.64 6.91
C ARG A 96 20.38 -8.85 7.97
N PHE A 97 21.10 -8.14 8.83
CA PHE A 97 20.49 -7.25 9.82
C PHE A 97 19.80 -6.06 9.16
N TYR A 98 18.57 -5.80 9.55
CA TYR A 98 17.73 -4.71 9.02
C TYR A 98 18.41 -3.34 9.15
N THR A 99 19.14 -3.11 10.25
CA THR A 99 19.86 -1.85 10.50
C THR A 99 20.98 -1.59 9.48
N GLN A 100 21.51 -2.63 8.83
CA GLN A 100 22.60 -2.55 7.84
C GLN A 100 22.11 -2.42 6.40
N MET A 101 20.80 -2.37 6.19
CA MET A 101 20.18 -2.29 4.86
C MET A 101 20.06 -0.86 4.37
N SER A 102 20.15 -0.66 3.06
CA SER A 102 19.78 0.60 2.39
C SER A 102 18.29 0.92 2.56
N GLY A 103 17.90 2.16 2.26
CA GLY A 103 16.48 2.59 2.34
C GLY A 103 15.55 1.73 1.48
N GLY A 104 15.94 1.45 0.24
CA GLY A 104 15.17 0.59 -0.68
C GLY A 104 15.08 -0.87 -0.22
N GLU A 105 16.19 -1.44 0.31
CA GLU A 105 16.18 -2.79 0.88
C GLU A 105 15.24 -2.87 2.09
N LYS A 106 15.30 -1.88 3.00
CA LYS A 106 14.40 -1.78 4.15
C LYS A 106 12.93 -1.72 3.72
N GLN A 107 12.64 -0.92 2.71
CA GLN A 107 11.26 -0.77 2.22
C GLN A 107 10.74 -2.07 1.58
N ARG A 108 11.56 -2.82 0.84
CA ARG A 108 11.19 -4.14 0.31
C ARG A 108 10.93 -5.16 1.43
N VAL A 109 11.78 -5.20 2.45
CA VAL A 109 11.56 -6.07 3.62
C VAL A 109 10.27 -5.69 4.37
N GLN A 110 9.96 -4.41 4.51
CA GLN A 110 8.69 -3.97 5.10
C GLN A 110 7.49 -4.31 4.23
N LEU A 111 7.62 -4.21 2.91
CA LEU A 111 6.58 -4.68 1.98
C LEU A 111 6.36 -6.19 2.15
N ALA A 112 7.43 -7.00 2.19
CA ALA A 112 7.33 -8.44 2.46
C ALA A 112 6.61 -8.74 3.79
N ARG A 113 6.89 -7.96 4.84
CA ARG A 113 6.24 -8.11 6.16
C ARG A 113 4.73 -7.94 6.07
N VAL A 114 4.24 -6.89 5.40
CA VAL A 114 2.80 -6.65 5.27
C VAL A 114 2.14 -7.64 4.31
N LEU A 115 2.86 -8.13 3.32
CA LEU A 115 2.40 -9.21 2.43
C LEU A 115 2.29 -10.54 3.20
N ALA A 116 3.27 -10.90 4.00
CA ALA A 116 3.23 -12.09 4.86
C ALA A 116 2.04 -12.06 5.84
N GLN A 117 1.65 -10.87 6.32
CA GLN A 117 0.52 -10.68 7.21
C GLN A 117 -0.82 -11.08 6.58
N ILE A 118 -1.03 -10.77 5.30
CA ILE A 118 -2.27 -11.08 4.56
C ILE A 118 -2.07 -12.18 3.52
N TRP A 119 -1.08 -13.05 3.70
CA TRP A 119 -0.69 -14.07 2.72
C TRP A 119 -1.79 -15.06 2.39
N GLN A 120 -2.46 -15.52 3.41
CA GLN A 120 -3.52 -16.53 3.30
C GLN A 120 -4.91 -15.90 3.35
N PRO A 121 -5.91 -16.50 2.68
CA PRO A 121 -7.29 -16.10 2.86
C PRO A 121 -7.70 -16.12 4.33
N SER A 122 -8.54 -15.18 4.74
CA SER A 122 -9.11 -15.12 6.08
C SER A 122 -10.54 -15.68 6.08
N CYS A 123 -10.89 -16.44 7.10
CA CYS A 123 -12.28 -16.86 7.33
C CYS A 123 -13.18 -15.71 7.85
N LEU A 124 -12.58 -14.57 8.21
CA LEU A 124 -13.28 -13.40 8.74
C LEU A 124 -13.80 -12.47 7.64
N GLY A 125 -13.33 -12.63 6.40
CA GLY A 125 -13.73 -11.80 5.26
C GLY A 125 -12.59 -11.47 4.31
N GLU A 126 -12.82 -10.48 3.47
CA GLU A 126 -11.84 -10.00 2.49
C GLU A 126 -10.63 -9.36 3.18
N ARG A 127 -9.47 -9.47 2.54
CA ARG A 127 -8.22 -8.89 3.02
C ARG A 127 -7.97 -7.54 2.37
N PHE A 128 -7.32 -6.66 3.12
CA PHE A 128 -7.00 -5.31 2.67
C PHE A 128 -5.53 -4.99 2.91
N LEU A 129 -4.95 -4.28 1.95
CA LEU A 129 -3.59 -3.77 2.00
C LEU A 129 -3.61 -2.25 1.84
N VAL A 130 -3.12 -1.54 2.84
CA VAL A 130 -3.00 -0.08 2.82
C VAL A 130 -1.52 0.29 2.72
N LEU A 131 -1.17 1.05 1.68
CA LEU A 131 0.20 1.44 1.36
C LEU A 131 0.31 2.97 1.33
N ASP A 132 1.13 3.54 2.21
CA ASP A 132 1.42 4.97 2.20
C ASP A 132 2.77 5.21 1.51
N GLU A 133 2.73 5.68 0.25
CA GLU A 133 3.87 5.98 -0.61
C GLU A 133 4.90 4.84 -0.74
N PRO A 134 4.46 3.62 -1.11
CA PRO A 134 5.30 2.43 -1.06
C PRO A 134 6.48 2.45 -2.04
N THR A 135 6.52 3.39 -2.98
CA THR A 135 7.51 3.44 -4.06
C THR A 135 8.47 4.61 -3.97
N SER A 136 8.39 5.44 -2.92
CA SER A 136 9.15 6.70 -2.81
C SER A 136 10.68 6.53 -2.79
N ALA A 137 11.19 5.39 -2.29
CA ALA A 137 12.61 5.07 -2.22
C ALA A 137 13.08 4.06 -3.29
N PHE A 138 12.23 3.73 -4.28
CA PHE A 138 12.52 2.71 -5.27
C PHE A 138 13.01 3.29 -6.59
N ASP A 139 13.93 2.58 -7.24
CA ASP A 139 14.22 2.76 -8.65
C ASP A 139 13.04 2.25 -9.53
N LEU A 140 13.12 2.50 -10.83
CA LEU A 140 12.05 2.15 -11.77
C LEU A 140 11.73 0.64 -11.80
N SER A 141 12.73 -0.22 -11.57
CA SER A 141 12.55 -1.67 -11.61
C SER A 141 11.74 -2.14 -10.40
N HIS A 142 12.07 -1.67 -9.21
CA HIS A 142 11.36 -2.01 -7.98
C HIS A 142 9.99 -1.30 -7.86
N GLN A 143 9.84 -0.10 -8.44
CA GLN A 143 8.51 0.52 -8.60
C GLN A 143 7.60 -0.39 -9.44
N LYS A 144 8.09 -0.85 -10.60
CA LYS A 144 7.32 -1.76 -11.46
C LYS A 144 6.97 -3.05 -10.73
N LEU A 145 7.94 -3.69 -10.07
CA LEU A 145 7.72 -4.91 -9.29
C LEU A 145 6.61 -4.71 -8.24
N THR A 146 6.66 -3.61 -7.49
CA THR A 146 5.63 -3.29 -6.48
C THR A 146 4.24 -3.15 -7.10
N LEU A 147 4.12 -2.48 -8.25
CA LEU A 147 2.84 -2.34 -8.95
C LEU A 147 2.32 -3.68 -9.47
N ASP A 148 3.19 -4.53 -9.97
CA ASP A 148 2.83 -5.86 -10.45
C ASP A 148 2.33 -6.75 -9.30
N ILE A 149 2.99 -6.69 -8.12
CA ILE A 149 2.53 -7.35 -6.88
C ILE A 149 1.15 -6.86 -6.47
N VAL A 150 0.95 -5.54 -6.42
CA VAL A 150 -0.34 -4.93 -6.05
C VAL A 150 -1.46 -5.40 -6.97
N ARG A 151 -1.23 -5.44 -8.29
CA ARG A 151 -2.20 -5.95 -9.27
C ARG A 151 -2.52 -7.44 -9.06
N GLN A 152 -1.51 -8.26 -8.85
CA GLN A 152 -1.72 -9.69 -8.58
C GLN A 152 -2.55 -9.91 -7.32
N LEU A 153 -2.34 -9.12 -6.27
CA LEU A 153 -3.14 -9.20 -5.05
C LEU A 153 -4.59 -8.78 -5.29
N ALA A 154 -4.81 -7.68 -6.01
CA ALA A 154 -6.15 -7.23 -6.38
C ALA A 154 -6.90 -8.30 -7.20
N GLN A 155 -6.24 -8.95 -8.16
CA GLN A 155 -6.80 -10.08 -8.91
C GLN A 155 -7.14 -11.30 -8.04
N LYS A 156 -6.47 -11.45 -6.90
CA LYS A 156 -6.76 -12.50 -5.88
C LYS A 156 -7.79 -12.06 -4.85
N GLY A 157 -8.50 -10.94 -5.07
CA GLY A 157 -9.57 -10.45 -4.21
C GLY A 157 -9.08 -9.67 -2.98
N VAL A 158 -7.83 -9.19 -2.97
CA VAL A 158 -7.35 -8.29 -1.91
C VAL A 158 -7.72 -6.86 -2.27
N GLY A 159 -8.44 -6.17 -1.39
CA GLY A 159 -8.70 -4.73 -1.54
C GLY A 159 -7.40 -3.94 -1.30
N VAL A 160 -6.99 -3.10 -2.26
CA VAL A 160 -5.76 -2.31 -2.09
C VAL A 160 -6.05 -0.82 -2.11
N VAL A 161 -5.59 -0.12 -1.08
CA VAL A 161 -5.58 1.34 -1.00
C VAL A 161 -4.13 1.81 -0.99
N MET A 162 -3.75 2.63 -1.97
CA MET A 162 -2.38 3.10 -2.12
C MET A 162 -2.34 4.62 -2.27
N VAL A 163 -1.57 5.29 -1.44
CA VAL A 163 -1.25 6.71 -1.62
C VAL A 163 -0.03 6.83 -2.52
N VAL A 164 -0.18 7.65 -3.56
CA VAL A 164 0.90 7.98 -4.50
C VAL A 164 0.90 9.46 -4.80
N HIS A 165 2.06 10.03 -5.11
CA HIS A 165 2.20 11.43 -5.51
C HIS A 165 2.14 11.61 -7.03
N ASP A 166 2.62 10.64 -7.80
CA ASP A 166 2.65 10.70 -9.25
C ASP A 166 1.31 10.26 -9.85
N PRO A 167 0.58 11.19 -10.55
CA PRO A 167 -0.66 10.86 -11.24
C PRO A 167 -0.49 9.76 -12.29
N ASN A 168 0.67 9.70 -12.95
CA ASN A 168 0.96 8.67 -13.95
C ASN A 168 1.12 7.28 -13.30
N LEU A 169 1.70 7.23 -12.10
CA LEU A 169 1.76 6.00 -11.34
C LEU A 169 0.35 5.53 -10.94
N ALA A 170 -0.49 6.45 -10.46
CA ALA A 170 -1.89 6.16 -10.14
C ALA A 170 -2.66 5.68 -11.38
N ALA A 171 -2.52 6.38 -12.52
CA ALA A 171 -3.16 5.98 -13.77
C ALA A 171 -2.80 4.56 -14.19
N ARG A 172 -1.56 4.14 -13.96
CA ARG A 172 -1.05 2.82 -14.37
C ARG A 172 -1.63 1.67 -13.56
N CYS A 173 -1.98 1.85 -12.27
CA CYS A 173 -2.32 0.74 -11.39
C CYS A 173 -3.74 0.79 -10.81
N ALA A 174 -4.35 1.97 -10.67
CA ALA A 174 -5.62 2.11 -10.00
C ALA A 174 -6.82 1.78 -10.90
N ASP A 175 -7.84 1.15 -10.34
CA ASP A 175 -9.18 1.04 -10.93
C ASP A 175 -10.01 2.27 -10.58
N ASN A 176 -9.77 2.86 -9.42
CA ASN A 176 -10.43 4.06 -8.93
C ASN A 176 -9.41 5.01 -8.29
N ILE A 177 -9.45 6.29 -8.62
CA ILE A 177 -8.62 7.33 -8.05
C ILE A 177 -9.48 8.26 -7.19
N VAL A 178 -9.01 8.56 -5.99
CA VAL A 178 -9.57 9.60 -5.13
C VAL A 178 -8.53 10.71 -5.00
N VAL A 179 -8.87 11.90 -5.43
CA VAL A 179 -8.02 13.08 -5.30
C VAL A 179 -8.48 13.89 -4.10
N ILE A 180 -7.58 14.10 -3.14
CA ILE A 180 -7.82 14.89 -1.93
C ILE A 180 -7.08 16.20 -2.07
N ASP A 181 -7.79 17.31 -1.80
CA ASP A 181 -7.23 18.65 -1.77
C ASP A 181 -7.86 19.44 -0.61
N GLY A 182 -7.04 20.10 0.22
CA GLY A 182 -7.50 20.87 1.36
C GLY A 182 -8.43 20.11 2.34
N GLY A 183 -8.24 18.80 2.50
CA GLY A 183 -9.03 17.95 3.40
C GLY A 183 -10.38 17.48 2.82
N VAL A 184 -10.69 17.78 1.56
CA VAL A 184 -11.92 17.36 0.89
C VAL A 184 -11.62 16.49 -0.34
N ILE A 185 -12.58 15.69 -0.75
CA ILE A 185 -12.50 14.94 -2.02
C ILE A 185 -12.75 15.91 -3.16
N ALA A 186 -11.69 16.23 -3.93
CA ALA A 186 -11.76 17.10 -5.10
C ALA A 186 -12.29 16.36 -6.35
N ALA A 187 -11.97 15.07 -6.48
CA ALA A 187 -12.47 14.21 -7.56
C ALA A 187 -12.37 12.74 -7.16
N GLN A 188 -13.25 11.91 -7.74
CA GLN A 188 -13.24 10.46 -7.58
C GLN A 188 -13.78 9.79 -8.83
N GLY A 189 -13.18 8.68 -9.25
CA GLY A 189 -13.60 7.88 -10.40
C GLY A 189 -12.46 7.09 -11.02
N SER A 190 -12.70 6.52 -12.20
CA SER A 190 -11.64 5.86 -12.97
C SER A 190 -10.55 6.86 -13.38
N PRO A 191 -9.33 6.40 -13.68
CA PRO A 191 -8.25 7.28 -14.14
C PRO A 191 -8.66 8.19 -15.29
N GLU A 192 -9.43 7.68 -16.25
CA GLU A 192 -9.89 8.39 -17.45
C GLU A 192 -10.86 9.55 -17.11
N VAL A 193 -11.66 9.38 -16.06
CA VAL A 193 -12.61 10.40 -15.59
C VAL A 193 -11.93 11.45 -14.73
N VAL A 194 -10.99 11.02 -13.89
CA VAL A 194 -10.38 11.89 -12.88
C VAL A 194 -9.22 12.70 -13.42
N LEU A 195 -8.36 12.10 -14.26
CA LEU A 195 -7.15 12.77 -14.73
C LEU A 195 -7.46 13.68 -15.92
N THR A 196 -7.86 14.91 -15.65
CA THR A 196 -8.14 15.95 -16.63
C THR A 196 -7.17 17.11 -16.46
N GLU A 197 -6.91 17.86 -17.54
CA GLU A 197 -6.06 19.06 -17.52
C GLU A 197 -6.53 20.06 -16.46
N THR A 198 -7.84 20.27 -16.38
CA THR A 198 -8.47 21.18 -15.40
C THR A 198 -8.21 20.74 -13.97
N LEU A 199 -8.30 19.43 -13.68
CA LEU A 199 -8.03 18.92 -12.33
C LEU A 199 -6.55 19.05 -11.97
N ILE A 200 -5.67 18.71 -12.90
CA ILE A 200 -4.22 18.79 -12.67
C ILE A 200 -3.80 20.25 -12.42
N ASP A 201 -4.28 21.18 -13.24
CA ASP A 201 -4.00 22.61 -13.02
C ASP A 201 -4.54 23.10 -11.67
N LYS A 202 -5.80 22.79 -11.37
CA LYS A 202 -6.45 23.24 -10.11
C LYS A 202 -5.79 22.70 -8.87
N VAL A 203 -5.46 21.40 -8.84
CA VAL A 203 -5.03 20.69 -7.63
C VAL A 203 -3.51 20.71 -7.47
N PHE A 204 -2.77 20.59 -8.57
CA PHE A 204 -1.30 20.51 -8.55
C PHE A 204 -0.62 21.81 -8.99
N GLY A 205 -1.38 22.77 -9.51
CA GLY A 205 -0.86 24.08 -9.97
C GLY A 205 0.05 23.98 -11.18
N VAL A 206 -0.12 22.94 -12.01
CA VAL A 206 0.73 22.67 -13.17
C VAL A 206 -0.13 22.52 -14.41
N LYS A 207 0.15 23.31 -15.46
CA LYS A 207 -0.46 23.12 -16.78
C LYS A 207 0.04 21.81 -17.36
N SER A 208 -0.89 21.02 -17.87
CA SER A 208 -0.59 19.70 -18.41
C SER A 208 -1.44 19.42 -19.64
N ILE A 209 -0.98 18.45 -20.43
CA ILE A 209 -1.75 17.83 -21.51
C ILE A 209 -2.05 16.41 -21.09
N ILE A 210 -3.29 15.96 -21.29
CA ILE A 210 -3.66 14.56 -21.07
C ILE A 210 -3.62 13.83 -22.39
N SER A 211 -2.75 12.85 -22.49
CA SER A 211 -2.60 11.97 -23.66
C SER A 211 -2.91 10.53 -23.30
N GLU A 212 -2.94 9.65 -24.28
CA GLU A 212 -3.04 8.22 -24.09
C GLU A 212 -1.64 7.56 -24.05
N HIS A 213 -1.39 6.75 -23.06
CA HIS A 213 -0.12 5.99 -22.98
C HIS A 213 -0.06 4.98 -24.14
N PRO A 214 1.01 4.98 -24.98
CA PRO A 214 1.04 4.20 -26.22
C PRO A 214 0.89 2.68 -26.03
N ILE A 215 1.33 2.16 -24.89
CA ILE A 215 1.28 0.71 -24.59
C ILE A 215 0.06 0.33 -23.75
N THR A 216 -0.18 1.07 -22.64
CA THR A 216 -1.22 0.68 -21.67
C THR A 216 -2.59 1.23 -21.99
N LYS A 217 -2.69 2.16 -22.92
CA LYS A 217 -3.92 2.88 -23.31
C LYS A 217 -4.59 3.67 -22.17
N ARG A 218 -3.91 3.80 -21.05
CA ARG A 218 -4.36 4.59 -19.90
C ARG A 218 -3.94 6.04 -20.02
N PRO A 219 -4.59 6.97 -19.28
CA PRO A 219 -4.22 8.39 -19.30
C PRO A 219 -2.76 8.61 -18.93
N LEU A 220 -2.11 9.53 -19.64
CA LEU A 220 -0.75 9.98 -19.43
C LEU A 220 -0.76 11.49 -19.25
N VAL A 221 -0.37 11.94 -18.06
CA VAL A 221 -0.21 13.37 -17.74
C VAL A 221 1.17 13.81 -18.19
N ILE A 222 1.23 14.76 -19.11
CA ILE A 222 2.46 15.37 -19.64
C ILE A 222 2.52 16.81 -19.14
N THR A 223 3.56 17.14 -18.38
CA THR A 223 3.79 18.47 -17.79
C THR A 223 4.99 19.15 -18.39
#